data_e496be9d2a1178377423b17709f810e1
#
_entry.id   e496be9d2a1178377423b17709f810e1
#
_cell.length_a   1.000
_cell.length_b   1.000
_cell.length_c   1.000
_cell.angle_alpha   90.00
_cell.angle_beta   90.00
_cell.angle_gamma   90.00
#
_symmetry.space_group_name_H-M   'P 1'
#
loop_
_entity.id
_entity.type
_entity.pdbx_description
1 polymer ?
#
loop_
_entity_poly.entity_id
_entity_poly.type
_entity_poly.pdbx_seq_one_letter_code
_entity_poly.pdbx_strand_id
1 'polypeptide(L)'
;MKKSKVNHDEVENYWELINYNIHHISHSELKASLILTAYGIIFGLAYDVSSEFPLKDNLIYIFYFLIISFISLTVISITYCFKTYIPRLNNKLKKSVFFFHDINFHYKTAEKYSKKLIKVMEAEKELKQLLAEQSYINGVIASKKYTNVTKAIKFMVYSLCALFSLLIFELFS
;
A
#
# COMPACT_ATOMS: atom_id res chain seq x y z
N MET A 1 -8.94 47.11 1.36
CA MET A 1 -9.03 45.65 1.52
C MET A 1 -8.05 45.20 2.59
N LYS A 2 -8.53 44.75 3.77
CA LYS A 2 -7.68 44.18 4.82
C LYS A 2 -7.10 42.87 4.27
N LYS A 3 -5.78 42.77 4.08
CA LYS A 3 -5.10 41.47 3.93
C LYS A 3 -5.37 40.67 5.18
N SER A 4 -6.19 39.60 5.11
CA SER A 4 -6.32 38.69 6.21
C SER A 4 -4.95 38.03 6.42
N LYS A 5 -4.39 38.17 7.63
CA LYS A 5 -3.18 37.42 7.99
C LYS A 5 -3.56 35.95 7.95
N VAL A 6 -2.84 35.18 7.16
CA VAL A 6 -2.97 33.70 7.14
C VAL A 6 -2.85 33.22 8.58
N ASN A 7 -3.87 32.51 9.06
CA ASN A 7 -3.84 31.92 10.40
C ASN A 7 -2.91 30.70 10.35
N HIS A 8 -1.70 30.85 10.88
CA HIS A 8 -0.67 29.80 10.84
C HIS A 8 -1.12 28.51 11.51
N ASP A 9 -1.81 28.59 12.66
CA ASP A 9 -2.25 27.40 13.42
C ASP A 9 -3.25 26.55 12.61
N GLU A 10 -4.16 27.19 11.86
CA GLU A 10 -5.10 26.45 11.02
C GLU A 10 -4.41 25.77 9.82
N VAL A 11 -3.43 26.44 9.19
CA VAL A 11 -2.68 25.87 8.08
C VAL A 11 -1.83 24.70 8.56
N GLU A 12 -1.25 24.77 9.75
CA GLU A 12 -0.49 23.70 10.39
C GLU A 12 -1.35 22.45 10.58
N ASN A 13 -2.58 22.58 11.08
CA ASN A 13 -3.51 21.46 11.22
C ASN A 13 -3.77 20.70 9.89
N TYR A 14 -3.85 21.40 8.76
CA TYR A 14 -3.96 20.76 7.44
C TYR A 14 -2.70 19.96 7.08
N TRP A 15 -1.51 20.52 7.37
CA TRP A 15 -0.25 19.82 7.14
C TRP A 15 -0.09 18.58 8.02
N GLU A 16 -0.49 18.67 9.28
CA GLU A 16 -0.52 17.51 10.18
C GLU A 16 -1.43 16.40 9.65
N LEU A 17 -2.64 16.75 9.18
CA LEU A 17 -3.55 15.77 8.59
C LEU A 17 -3.00 15.14 7.30
N ILE A 18 -2.33 15.92 6.45
CA ILE A 18 -1.65 15.42 5.25
C ILE A 18 -0.55 14.46 5.64
N ASN A 19 0.30 14.81 6.60
CA ASN A 19 1.39 13.99 7.11
C ASN A 19 0.88 12.70 7.76
N TYR A 20 -0.19 12.76 8.54
CA TYR A 20 -0.87 11.60 9.09
C TYR A 20 -1.28 10.60 8.00
N ASN A 21 -1.92 11.07 6.94
CA ASN A 21 -2.31 10.24 5.81
C ASN A 21 -1.10 9.64 5.08
N ILE A 22 -0.03 10.42 4.87
CA ILE A 22 1.23 9.95 4.26
C ILE A 22 1.86 8.85 5.11
N HIS A 23 1.86 9.01 6.43
CA HIS A 23 2.37 8.01 7.36
C HIS A 23 1.60 6.68 7.24
N HIS A 24 0.27 6.72 7.15
CA HIS A 24 -0.55 5.53 6.91
C HIS A 24 -0.28 4.86 5.55
N ILE A 25 -0.02 5.64 4.50
CA ILE A 25 0.40 5.14 3.19
C ILE A 25 1.72 4.36 3.33
N SER A 26 2.74 4.98 3.93
CA SER A 26 4.07 4.40 4.12
C SER A 26 4.02 3.13 4.99
N HIS A 27 3.24 3.14 6.07
CA HIS A 27 3.05 1.96 6.91
C HIS A 27 2.37 0.79 6.18
N SER A 28 1.43 1.08 5.28
CA SER A 28 0.79 0.04 4.48
C SER A 28 1.78 -0.59 3.49
N GLU A 29 2.65 0.21 2.89
CA GLU A 29 3.73 -0.26 2.00
C GLU A 29 4.77 -1.09 2.77
N LEU A 30 5.18 -0.63 3.95
CA LEU A 30 6.10 -1.37 4.81
C LEU A 30 5.55 -2.75 5.19
N LYS A 31 4.27 -2.83 5.59
CA LYS A 31 3.62 -4.12 5.89
C LYS A 31 3.60 -5.03 4.66
N ALA A 32 3.31 -4.50 3.48
CA ALA A 32 3.34 -5.28 2.24
C ALA A 32 4.76 -5.80 1.93
N SER A 33 5.81 -5.00 2.14
CA SER A 33 7.22 -5.43 2.00
C SER A 33 7.55 -6.58 2.94
N LEU A 34 7.15 -6.48 4.21
CA LEU A 34 7.41 -7.52 5.20
C LEU A 34 6.72 -8.84 4.83
N ILE A 35 5.51 -8.81 4.28
CA ILE A 35 4.81 -10.00 3.79
C ILE A 35 5.59 -10.64 2.63
N LEU A 36 6.05 -9.84 1.67
CA LEU A 36 6.83 -10.35 0.52
C LEU A 36 8.17 -10.96 0.98
N THR A 37 8.84 -10.33 1.95
CA THR A 37 10.06 -10.85 2.55
C THR A 37 9.81 -12.20 3.26
N ALA A 38 8.73 -12.29 4.04
CA ALA A 38 8.35 -13.54 4.72
C ALA A 38 8.11 -14.68 3.73
N TYR A 39 7.40 -14.41 2.63
CA TYR A 39 7.22 -15.41 1.56
C TYR A 39 8.54 -15.79 0.89
N GLY A 40 9.45 -14.84 0.68
CA GLY A 40 10.79 -15.13 0.14
C GLY A 40 11.56 -16.12 1.01
N ILE A 41 11.51 -15.95 2.34
CA ILE A 41 12.12 -16.87 3.30
C ILE A 41 11.43 -18.25 3.26
N ILE A 42 10.09 -18.29 3.28
CA ILE A 42 9.32 -19.54 3.25
C ILE A 42 9.63 -20.33 1.97
N PHE A 43 9.70 -19.68 0.82
CA PHE A 43 10.03 -20.35 -0.46
C PHE A 43 11.47 -20.84 -0.50
N GLY A 44 12.42 -20.08 0.08
CA GLY A 44 13.81 -20.53 0.20
C GLY A 44 13.92 -21.83 1.01
N LEU A 45 13.30 -21.86 2.20
CA LEU A 45 13.28 -23.06 3.04
C LEU A 45 12.54 -24.22 2.39
N ALA A 46 11.41 -23.98 1.72
CA ALA A 46 10.65 -25.02 1.03
C ALA A 46 11.42 -25.64 -0.13
N TYR A 47 12.27 -24.86 -0.82
CA TYR A 47 13.13 -25.36 -1.87
C TYR A 47 14.19 -26.35 -1.35
N ASP A 48 14.83 -26.03 -0.23
CA ASP A 48 15.86 -26.88 0.37
C ASP A 48 15.31 -28.24 0.84
N VAL A 49 14.06 -28.27 1.31
CA VAL A 49 13.41 -29.48 1.86
C VAL A 49 12.74 -30.32 0.76
N SER A 50 12.44 -29.77 -0.42
CA SER A 50 11.62 -30.42 -1.47
C SER A 50 12.19 -31.70 -2.06
N SER A 51 13.46 -32.06 -1.81
CA SER A 51 14.13 -33.24 -2.33
C SER A 51 13.90 -34.55 -1.54
N GLU A 52 13.19 -34.51 -0.41
CA GLU A 52 13.16 -35.62 0.56
C GLU A 52 11.77 -36.26 0.79
N PHE A 53 10.75 -35.97 -0.04
CA PHE A 53 9.36 -36.42 0.22
C PHE A 53 9.02 -37.79 -0.41
N PRO A 54 9.08 -38.92 0.31
CA PRO A 54 8.50 -40.18 -0.12
C PRO A 54 7.01 -40.23 0.19
N LEU A 55 6.17 -40.13 -0.84
CA LEU A 55 4.71 -40.17 -0.68
C LEU A 55 4.17 -41.59 -0.73
N LYS A 56 3.32 -41.96 0.26
CA LYS A 56 2.55 -43.22 0.20
C LYS A 56 1.29 -43.01 -0.65
N ASP A 57 0.99 -43.99 -1.51
CA ASP A 57 0.00 -43.90 -2.60
C ASP A 57 -1.43 -43.48 -2.16
N ASN A 58 -1.89 -43.85 -0.97
CA ASN A 58 -3.28 -43.65 -0.55
C ASN A 58 -3.61 -42.22 -0.07
N LEU A 59 -2.62 -41.37 0.23
CA LEU A 59 -2.79 -40.03 0.80
C LEU A 59 -2.34 -38.91 -0.15
N ILE A 60 -1.90 -39.25 -1.33
CA ILE A 60 -1.31 -38.37 -2.31
C ILE A 60 -2.27 -37.25 -2.76
N TYR A 61 -3.57 -37.52 -2.85
CA TYR A 61 -4.57 -36.53 -3.26
C TYR A 61 -4.76 -35.40 -2.23
N ILE A 62 -4.72 -35.74 -0.92
CA ILE A 62 -4.83 -34.75 0.17
C ILE A 62 -3.60 -33.85 0.16
N PHE A 63 -2.44 -34.43 -0.02
CA PHE A 63 -1.17 -33.69 -0.11
C PHE A 63 -1.20 -32.68 -1.26
N TYR A 64 -1.56 -33.10 -2.48
CA TYR A 64 -1.67 -32.19 -3.61
C TYR A 64 -2.74 -31.11 -3.41
N PHE A 65 -3.87 -31.43 -2.78
CA PHE A 65 -4.88 -30.45 -2.46
C PHE A 65 -4.35 -29.36 -1.51
N LEU A 66 -3.59 -29.74 -0.47
CA LEU A 66 -3.00 -28.79 0.48
C LEU A 66 -1.93 -27.90 -0.21
N ILE A 67 -1.09 -28.48 -1.07
CA ILE A 67 -0.09 -27.73 -1.84
C ILE A 67 -0.78 -26.70 -2.76
N ILE A 68 -1.77 -27.11 -3.52
CA ILE A 68 -2.50 -26.24 -4.44
C ILE A 68 -3.20 -25.12 -3.66
N SER A 69 -3.78 -25.44 -2.51
CA SER A 69 -4.42 -24.45 -1.61
C SER A 69 -3.38 -23.44 -1.12
N PHE A 70 -2.24 -23.89 -0.62
CA PHE A 70 -1.13 -23.02 -0.16
C PHE A 70 -0.65 -22.09 -1.28
N ILE A 71 -0.36 -22.63 -2.45
CA ILE A 71 0.13 -21.84 -3.61
C ILE A 71 -0.93 -20.80 -4.02
N SER A 72 -2.19 -21.21 -4.14
CA SER A 72 -3.28 -20.31 -4.55
C SER A 72 -3.47 -19.15 -3.58
N LEU A 73 -3.52 -19.43 -2.27
CA LEU A 73 -3.65 -18.41 -1.23
C LEU A 73 -2.45 -17.46 -1.20
N THR A 74 -1.25 -18.00 -1.40
CA THR A 74 -0.01 -17.21 -1.48
C THR A 74 -0.03 -16.27 -2.68
N VAL A 75 -0.40 -16.75 -3.86
CA VAL A 75 -0.52 -15.91 -5.07
C VAL A 75 -1.53 -14.77 -4.86
N ILE A 76 -2.67 -15.06 -4.22
CA ILE A 76 -3.67 -14.04 -3.89
C ILE A 76 -3.08 -13.00 -2.93
N SER A 77 -2.40 -13.42 -1.86
CA SER A 77 -1.75 -12.54 -0.90
C SER A 77 -0.73 -11.62 -1.56
N ILE A 78 0.19 -12.18 -2.35
CA ILE A 78 1.21 -11.45 -3.11
C ILE A 78 0.56 -10.43 -4.08
N THR A 79 -0.52 -10.82 -4.75
CA THR A 79 -1.28 -9.92 -5.63
C THR A 79 -1.81 -8.70 -4.88
N TYR A 80 -2.32 -8.87 -3.66
CA TYR A 80 -2.75 -7.74 -2.83
C TYR A 80 -1.57 -6.91 -2.31
N CYS A 81 -0.40 -7.49 -2.05
CA CYS A 81 0.82 -6.73 -1.75
C CYS A 81 1.18 -5.81 -2.92
N PHE A 82 1.23 -6.32 -4.16
CA PHE A 82 1.51 -5.49 -5.33
C PHE A 82 0.46 -4.40 -5.55
N LYS A 83 -0.85 -4.68 -5.32
CA LYS A 83 -1.90 -3.66 -5.38
C LYS A 83 -1.72 -2.55 -4.34
N THR A 84 -0.98 -2.79 -3.26
CA THR A 84 -0.65 -1.76 -2.26
C THR A 84 0.38 -0.78 -2.79
N TYR A 85 1.33 -1.22 -3.63
CA TYR A 85 2.35 -0.34 -4.23
C TYR A 85 1.82 0.50 -5.40
N ILE A 86 0.85 -0.01 -6.16
CA ILE A 86 0.37 0.66 -7.36
C ILE A 86 -0.73 1.67 -6.98
N PRO A 87 -0.46 2.98 -6.98
CA PRO A 87 -1.47 3.99 -6.70
C PRO A 87 -2.41 4.11 -7.90
N ARG A 88 -3.69 3.80 -7.73
CA ARG A 88 -4.72 4.13 -8.72
C ARG A 88 -5.23 5.53 -8.44
N LEU A 89 -4.61 6.53 -9.06
CA LEU A 89 -5.09 7.90 -9.04
C LEU A 89 -6.23 8.04 -10.05
N ASN A 90 -7.35 8.57 -9.59
CA ASN A 90 -8.48 8.88 -10.47
C ASN A 90 -8.19 10.24 -11.13
N ASN A 91 -8.00 10.28 -12.44
CA ASN A 91 -7.62 11.47 -13.24
C ASN A 91 -8.62 12.66 -13.19
N LYS A 92 -9.64 12.63 -12.32
CA LYS A 92 -10.69 13.65 -12.20
C LYS A 92 -10.40 14.76 -11.19
N LEU A 93 -9.24 14.74 -10.53
CA LEU A 93 -8.90 15.72 -9.50
C LEU A 93 -8.32 16.98 -10.12
N LYS A 94 -8.64 18.15 -9.52
CA LYS A 94 -8.11 19.44 -9.95
C LYS A 94 -6.59 19.48 -9.78
N LYS A 95 -5.92 20.27 -10.64
CA LYS A 95 -4.47 20.52 -10.58
C LYS A 95 -4.07 21.06 -9.22
N SER A 96 -3.15 20.38 -8.54
CA SER A 96 -2.63 20.80 -7.23
C SER A 96 -1.19 21.29 -7.35
N VAL A 97 -0.88 22.38 -6.66
CA VAL A 97 0.53 22.86 -6.53
C VAL A 97 1.32 22.04 -5.52
N PHE A 98 0.67 21.21 -4.72
CA PHE A 98 1.29 20.39 -3.67
C PHE A 98 1.48 18.92 -4.08
N PHE A 99 0.92 18.50 -5.21
CA PHE A 99 1.05 17.12 -5.67
C PHE A 99 2.19 16.99 -6.69
N PHE A 100 3.21 16.21 -6.36
CA PHE A 100 4.45 16.09 -7.15
C PHE A 100 4.20 15.72 -8.62
N HIS A 101 3.22 14.87 -8.91
CA HIS A 101 2.90 14.48 -10.28
C HIS A 101 2.34 15.65 -11.09
N ASP A 102 1.46 16.46 -10.48
CA ASP A 102 0.90 17.66 -11.13
C ASP A 102 1.95 18.73 -11.37
N ILE A 103 2.95 18.84 -10.48
CA ILE A 103 4.07 19.77 -10.64
C ILE A 103 4.81 19.46 -11.93
N ASN A 104 5.22 18.21 -12.14
CA ASN A 104 5.95 17.81 -13.33
C ASN A 104 5.11 17.90 -14.61
N PHE A 105 3.82 17.56 -14.54
CA PHE A 105 2.95 17.49 -15.71
C PHE A 105 2.46 18.88 -16.18
N HIS A 106 2.20 19.80 -15.26
CA HIS A 106 1.57 21.09 -15.57
C HIS A 106 2.54 22.27 -15.57
N TYR A 107 3.66 22.19 -14.85
CA TYR A 107 4.61 23.28 -14.74
C TYR A 107 5.90 22.93 -15.48
N LYS A 108 6.03 23.44 -16.71
CA LYS A 108 7.20 23.18 -17.56
C LYS A 108 8.50 23.88 -17.10
N THR A 109 8.39 24.90 -16.23
CA THR A 109 9.52 25.68 -15.72
C THR A 109 9.33 25.98 -14.24
N ALA A 110 10.47 26.02 -13.50
CA ALA A 110 10.49 26.38 -12.08
C ALA A 110 9.90 27.78 -11.82
N GLU A 111 10.11 28.73 -12.76
CA GLU A 111 9.58 30.09 -12.64
C GLU A 111 8.03 30.12 -12.67
N LYS A 112 7.40 29.35 -13.55
CA LYS A 112 5.92 29.26 -13.61
C LYS A 112 5.35 28.62 -12.36
N TYR A 113 6.01 27.58 -11.86
CA TYR A 113 5.62 26.92 -10.63
C TYR A 113 5.74 27.85 -9.42
N SER A 114 6.90 28.52 -9.23
CA SER A 114 7.12 29.41 -8.08
C SER A 114 6.15 30.59 -8.06
N LYS A 115 5.88 31.23 -9.21
CA LYS A 115 4.86 32.30 -9.30
C LYS A 115 3.47 31.82 -8.88
N LYS A 116 3.05 30.60 -9.30
CA LYS A 116 1.75 30.06 -8.89
C LYS A 116 1.75 29.70 -7.42
N LEU A 117 2.81 29.08 -6.91
CA LEU A 117 2.92 28.70 -5.50
C LEU A 117 2.84 29.95 -4.58
N ILE A 118 3.61 31.00 -4.87
CA ILE A 118 3.58 32.25 -4.09
C ILE A 118 2.16 32.83 -4.09
N LYS A 119 1.50 32.89 -5.26
CA LYS A 119 0.13 33.39 -5.35
C LYS A 119 -0.86 32.59 -4.49
N VAL A 120 -0.73 31.27 -4.45
CA VAL A 120 -1.57 30.39 -3.63
C VAL A 120 -1.28 30.63 -2.14
N MET A 121 0.00 30.75 -1.76
CA MET A 121 0.41 30.97 -0.37
C MET A 121 -0.08 32.32 0.18
N GLU A 122 -0.24 33.34 -0.69
CA GLU A 122 -0.81 34.65 -0.31
C GLU A 122 -2.35 34.66 -0.22
N ALA A 123 -3.02 33.69 -0.87
CA ALA A 123 -4.48 33.59 -0.93
C ALA A 123 -4.99 32.55 0.07
N GLU A 124 -5.22 32.95 1.31
CA GLU A 124 -5.60 32.07 2.44
C GLU A 124 -6.72 31.08 2.08
N LYS A 125 -7.78 31.52 1.45
CA LYS A 125 -8.92 30.66 1.07
C LYS A 125 -8.53 29.61 0.02
N GLU A 126 -7.75 30.01 -1.00
CA GLU A 126 -7.26 29.08 -2.04
C GLU A 126 -6.29 28.08 -1.43
N LEU A 127 -5.40 28.52 -0.53
CA LEU A 127 -4.46 27.67 0.18
C LEU A 127 -5.18 26.60 1.00
N LYS A 128 -6.11 26.99 1.87
CA LYS A 128 -6.88 26.05 2.72
C LYS A 128 -7.68 25.05 1.87
N GLN A 129 -8.28 25.50 0.78
CA GLN A 129 -9.01 24.62 -0.14
C GLN A 129 -8.08 23.58 -0.77
N LEU A 130 -6.91 23.98 -1.28
CA LEU A 130 -5.95 23.07 -1.90
C LEU A 130 -5.37 22.08 -0.90
N LEU A 131 -5.09 22.51 0.33
CA LEU A 131 -4.64 21.61 1.40
C LEU A 131 -5.71 20.60 1.79
N ALA A 132 -6.96 21.02 1.90
CA ALA A 132 -8.08 20.13 2.18
C ALA A 132 -8.28 19.09 1.05
N GLU A 133 -8.22 19.53 -0.22
CA GLU A 133 -8.27 18.64 -1.38
C GLU A 133 -7.10 17.64 -1.37
N GLN A 134 -5.89 18.08 -1.04
CA GLN A 134 -4.71 17.21 -0.93
C GLN A 134 -4.85 16.19 0.21
N SER A 135 -5.35 16.63 1.36
CA SER A 135 -5.63 15.74 2.49
C SER A 135 -6.65 14.66 2.13
N TYR A 136 -7.73 15.04 1.43
CA TYR A 136 -8.73 14.09 0.93
C TYR A 136 -8.11 13.05 -0.03
N ILE A 137 -7.29 13.49 -0.98
CA ILE A 137 -6.61 12.61 -1.94
C ILE A 137 -5.73 11.59 -1.20
N ASN A 138 -4.90 12.07 -0.28
CA ASN A 138 -4.02 11.21 0.51
C ASN A 138 -4.81 10.25 1.39
N GLY A 139 -5.92 10.70 1.98
CA GLY A 139 -6.82 9.85 2.76
C GLY A 139 -7.45 8.72 1.95
N VAL A 140 -7.90 9.01 0.72
CA VAL A 140 -8.43 7.98 -0.20
C VAL A 140 -7.35 6.97 -0.58
N ILE A 141 -6.11 7.44 -0.86
CA ILE A 141 -4.98 6.56 -1.16
C ILE A 141 -4.64 5.68 0.05
N ALA A 142 -4.53 6.28 1.24
CA ALA A 142 -4.25 5.58 2.49
C ALA A 142 -5.27 4.47 2.76
N SER A 143 -6.57 4.79 2.65
CA SER A 143 -7.66 3.84 2.84
C SER A 143 -7.59 2.64 1.88
N LYS A 144 -7.34 2.89 0.58
CA LYS A 144 -7.19 1.83 -0.42
C LYS A 144 -5.99 0.93 -0.13
N LYS A 145 -4.84 1.52 0.21
CA LYS A 145 -3.61 0.78 0.53
C LYS A 145 -3.79 -0.04 1.80
N TYR A 146 -4.40 0.54 2.83
CA TYR A 146 -4.73 -0.16 4.08
C TYR A 146 -5.66 -1.36 3.83
N THR A 147 -6.69 -1.19 3.00
CA THR A 147 -7.61 -2.27 2.63
C THR A 147 -6.87 -3.40 1.89
N ASN A 148 -5.99 -3.06 0.96
CA ASN A 148 -5.22 -4.05 0.21
C ASN A 148 -4.27 -4.83 1.14
N VAL A 149 -3.48 -4.13 1.97
CA VAL A 149 -2.55 -4.81 2.88
C VAL A 149 -3.28 -5.67 3.91
N THR A 150 -4.44 -5.23 4.39
CA THR A 150 -5.28 -6.05 5.29
C THR A 150 -5.75 -7.35 4.62
N LYS A 151 -6.12 -7.29 3.34
CA LYS A 151 -6.45 -8.49 2.56
C LYS A 151 -5.21 -9.38 2.37
N ALA A 152 -4.06 -8.79 2.03
CA ALA A 152 -2.81 -9.53 1.91
C ALA A 152 -2.48 -10.30 3.20
N ILE A 153 -2.58 -9.65 4.37
CA ILE A 153 -2.36 -10.28 5.68
C ILE A 153 -3.34 -11.45 5.91
N LYS A 154 -4.63 -11.27 5.62
CA LYS A 154 -5.63 -12.34 5.79
C LYS A 154 -5.29 -13.57 4.94
N PHE A 155 -4.98 -13.38 3.67
CA PHE A 155 -4.59 -14.49 2.80
C PHE A 155 -3.25 -15.09 3.19
N MET A 156 -2.30 -14.31 3.71
CA MET A 156 -1.07 -14.83 4.29
C MET A 156 -1.34 -15.76 5.48
N VAL A 157 -2.21 -15.35 6.40
CA VAL A 157 -2.59 -16.23 7.54
C VAL A 157 -3.21 -17.53 7.04
N TYR A 158 -4.13 -17.48 6.06
CA TYR A 158 -4.72 -18.69 5.50
C TYR A 158 -3.69 -19.58 4.78
N SER A 159 -2.75 -18.99 4.05
CA SER A 159 -1.68 -19.77 3.41
C SER A 159 -0.76 -20.43 4.44
N LEU A 160 -0.42 -19.74 5.53
CA LEU A 160 0.35 -20.32 6.63
C LEU A 160 -0.41 -21.48 7.32
N CYS A 161 -1.71 -21.35 7.53
CA CYS A 161 -2.52 -22.46 8.06
C CYS A 161 -2.48 -23.68 7.12
N ALA A 162 -2.57 -23.47 5.80
CA ALA A 162 -2.44 -24.56 4.83
C ALA A 162 -1.04 -25.20 4.86
N LEU A 163 0.03 -24.39 4.98
CA LEU A 163 1.40 -24.87 5.12
C LEU A 163 1.59 -25.69 6.40
N PHE A 164 1.11 -25.19 7.55
CA PHE A 164 1.17 -25.94 8.81
C PHE A 164 0.38 -27.26 8.75
N SER A 165 -0.80 -27.27 8.12
CA SER A 165 -1.55 -28.50 7.90
C SER A 165 -0.78 -29.50 7.05
N LEU A 166 -0.03 -29.04 6.05
CA LEU A 166 0.82 -29.86 5.21
C LEU A 166 1.99 -30.45 6.00
N LEU A 167 2.66 -29.66 6.85
CA LEU A 167 3.76 -30.12 7.70
C LEU A 167 3.28 -31.16 8.73
N ILE A 168 2.11 -30.95 9.35
CA ILE A 168 1.51 -31.91 10.27
C ILE A 168 1.16 -33.20 9.54
N PHE A 169 0.55 -33.09 8.36
CA PHE A 169 0.20 -34.25 7.55
C PHE A 169 1.40 -35.12 7.23
N GLU A 170 2.53 -34.50 6.86
CA GLU A 170 3.78 -35.20 6.57
C GLU A 170 4.35 -35.90 7.81
N LEU A 171 4.28 -35.27 8.99
CA LEU A 171 4.82 -35.83 10.24
C LEU A 171 4.10 -37.14 10.65
N PHE A 172 2.83 -37.31 10.25
CA PHE A 172 1.97 -38.47 10.59
C PHE A 172 1.76 -39.45 9.43
N SER A 173 2.28 -39.18 8.25
CA SER A 173 2.18 -40.05 7.07
C SER A 173 3.39 -40.97 6.92
#